data_d36d958e201c0c29404f3a2e7c14fb01
#
_entry.id   d36d958e201c0c29404f3a2e7c14fb01
#
_cell.length_a   1.000
_cell.length_b   1.000
_cell.length_c   1.000
_cell.angle_alpha   90.00
_cell.angle_beta   90.00
_cell.angle_gamma   90.00
#
_symmetry.space_group_name_H-M   'P 1'
#
loop_
_entity.id
_entity.type
_entity.pdbx_description
1 polymer ?
#
loop_
_entity_poly.entity_id
_entity_poly.type
_entity_poly.pdbx_seq_one_letter_code
_entity_poly.pdbx_strand_id
1 'polypeptide(L)'
;MKRFLKILLLSPMVFASVSCSSKAKEPTPVDVIVISGQSNGVGCTHSDCITRSIGYDEYDKYLSGYPEIQIAYDCWTKDQDPQTLKPFFYSQNKRQDGGFYKVMLGQGNYEGAFGPEIGIAEATHENHAGKLFLIKYACGASNLKDDWSKKDSPMYGRFVKFVKDKMQLLKDMGYVPTIKAMCWMQGEGDSYEGYYQEYYDNTKQFVGNLREEFKELAGNKDFPFIDAGINNSKDPSSGALLWQYYEEVNAAKKKFADESDNNFYIDTIAAGLHTDKEPFNKPDAAHYDSESQVQLGKLFAQAFEQFLMSPKD
;
A
#
# COMPACT_ATOMS: atom_id res chain seq x y z
N MET A 1 14.69 96.92 -6.26
CA MET A 1 14.32 95.66 -5.55
C MET A 1 13.70 94.70 -6.56
N LYS A 2 14.46 93.68 -7.05
CA LYS A 2 14.02 92.69 -7.99
C LYS A 2 13.73 91.40 -7.24
N ARG A 3 12.45 90.93 -7.22
CA ARG A 3 12.03 89.66 -6.64
C ARG A 3 12.25 88.53 -7.67
N PHE A 4 13.10 87.56 -7.31
CA PHE A 4 13.27 86.32 -8.08
C PHE A 4 12.19 85.32 -7.67
N LEU A 5 11.41 84.84 -8.64
CA LEU A 5 10.42 83.79 -8.51
C LEU A 5 11.13 82.49 -8.79
N LYS A 6 11.21 81.58 -7.77
CA LYS A 6 11.71 80.20 -7.95
C LYS A 6 10.58 79.35 -8.38
N ILE A 7 10.64 78.82 -9.62
CA ILE A 7 9.74 77.81 -10.14
C ILE A 7 10.27 76.48 -9.69
N LEU A 8 9.46 75.77 -8.92
CA LEU A 8 9.71 74.36 -8.48
C LEU A 8 9.16 73.45 -9.52
N LEU A 9 10.01 72.74 -10.30
CA LEU A 9 9.65 71.71 -11.21
C LEU A 9 9.41 70.40 -10.41
N LEU A 10 8.13 69.99 -10.28
CA LEU A 10 7.77 68.64 -9.80
C LEU A 10 7.91 67.64 -10.96
N SER A 11 8.87 66.75 -10.85
CA SER A 11 9.01 65.60 -11.74
C SER A 11 7.99 64.49 -11.35
N PRO A 12 7.19 63.94 -12.26
CA PRO A 12 6.29 62.88 -11.93
C PRO A 12 7.08 61.57 -11.77
N MET A 13 7.07 60.99 -10.57
CA MET A 13 7.57 59.65 -10.29
C MET A 13 6.57 58.61 -10.86
N VAL A 14 6.91 58.01 -11.97
CA VAL A 14 6.14 56.87 -12.54
C VAL A 14 6.48 55.62 -11.70
N PHE A 15 5.55 55.23 -10.86
CA PHE A 15 5.60 53.91 -10.22
C PHE A 15 5.23 52.82 -11.24
N ALA A 16 6.25 52.16 -11.78
CA ALA A 16 6.06 50.94 -12.51
C ALA A 16 5.71 49.82 -11.52
N SER A 17 4.44 49.48 -11.42
CA SER A 17 3.99 48.29 -10.70
C SER A 17 4.43 47.04 -11.48
N VAL A 18 5.51 46.41 -11.04
CA VAL A 18 5.91 45.07 -11.50
C VAL A 18 4.89 44.08 -10.95
N SER A 19 3.88 43.76 -11.74
CA SER A 19 2.96 42.66 -11.48
C SER A 19 3.73 41.37 -11.70
N CYS A 20 4.27 40.78 -10.65
CA CYS A 20 4.76 39.40 -10.66
C CYS A 20 3.53 38.47 -10.71
N SER A 21 3.03 38.19 -11.90
CA SER A 21 2.12 37.07 -12.08
C SER A 21 2.92 35.78 -11.93
N SER A 22 2.95 35.22 -10.73
CA SER A 22 3.32 33.81 -10.57
C SER A 22 2.34 32.97 -11.38
N LYS A 23 2.75 32.47 -12.54
CA LYS A 23 1.98 31.43 -13.24
C LYS A 23 1.74 30.31 -12.22
N ALA A 24 0.49 30.06 -11.89
CA ALA A 24 0.13 28.89 -11.09
C ALA A 24 0.77 27.67 -11.76
N LYS A 25 1.55 26.91 -11.00
CA LYS A 25 2.21 25.71 -11.52
C LYS A 25 1.10 24.75 -11.95
N GLU A 26 1.13 24.30 -13.20
CA GLU A 26 0.20 23.30 -13.69
C GLU A 26 0.22 22.06 -12.77
N PRO A 27 -0.94 21.53 -12.38
CA PRO A 27 -1.02 20.35 -11.53
C PRO A 27 -0.28 19.18 -12.18
N THR A 28 0.55 18.49 -11.39
CA THR A 28 1.40 17.40 -11.89
C THR A 28 0.68 16.07 -11.78
N PRO A 29 0.46 15.32 -12.88
CA PRO A 29 -0.07 13.96 -12.81
C PRO A 29 0.84 13.06 -11.99
N VAL A 30 0.23 12.19 -11.18
CA VAL A 30 0.96 11.21 -10.37
C VAL A 30 0.20 9.90 -10.30
N ASP A 31 0.95 8.80 -10.26
CA ASP A 31 0.41 7.46 -10.12
C ASP A 31 0.33 7.05 -8.65
N VAL A 32 -0.70 6.28 -8.31
CA VAL A 32 -0.93 5.80 -6.95
C VAL A 32 -1.12 4.29 -6.97
N ILE A 33 -0.33 3.57 -6.16
CA ILE A 33 -0.56 2.16 -5.83
C ILE A 33 -1.17 2.09 -4.43
N VAL A 34 -2.29 1.38 -4.30
CA VAL A 34 -2.92 1.08 -3.01
C VAL A 34 -2.44 -0.27 -2.53
N ILE A 35 -1.97 -0.37 -1.28
CA ILE A 35 -1.53 -1.60 -0.63
C ILE A 35 -2.50 -1.91 0.50
N SER A 36 -3.05 -3.12 0.54
CA SER A 36 -3.95 -3.54 1.62
C SER A 36 -3.90 -5.06 1.83
N GLY A 37 -4.61 -5.52 2.85
CA GLY A 37 -4.66 -6.93 3.21
C GLY A 37 -4.61 -7.15 4.71
N GLN A 38 -4.08 -8.31 5.13
CA GLN A 38 -3.89 -8.63 6.55
C GLN A 38 -2.40 -8.50 6.97
N SER A 39 -1.93 -9.26 7.93
CA SER A 39 -0.62 -9.07 8.57
C SER A 39 0.58 -9.06 7.61
N ASN A 40 0.59 -9.88 6.56
CA ASN A 40 1.62 -9.83 5.51
C ASN A 40 1.48 -8.60 4.59
N GLY A 41 0.30 -8.02 4.49
CA GLY A 41 0.06 -6.73 3.84
C GLY A 41 0.40 -5.53 4.73
N VAL A 42 0.17 -5.66 6.07
CA VAL A 42 0.63 -4.69 7.08
C VAL A 42 2.15 -4.62 7.09
N GLY A 43 2.81 -5.76 7.09
CA GLY A 43 4.23 -5.90 7.29
C GLY A 43 4.56 -6.18 8.76
N CYS A 44 4.64 -7.46 9.10
CA CYS A 44 4.99 -7.96 10.43
C CYS A 44 6.44 -8.48 10.49
N THR A 45 7.25 -8.08 9.54
CA THR A 45 8.65 -8.49 9.39
C THR A 45 9.55 -7.73 10.35
N HIS A 46 10.64 -8.35 10.76
CA HIS A 46 11.60 -7.79 11.70
C HIS A 46 12.79 -7.17 10.97
N SER A 47 12.91 -5.84 10.95
CA SER A 47 13.99 -5.14 10.26
C SER A 47 15.39 -5.44 10.80
N ASP A 48 15.51 -5.84 12.07
CA ASP A 48 16.77 -6.27 12.70
C ASP A 48 17.29 -7.62 12.14
N CYS A 49 16.41 -8.38 11.46
CA CYS A 49 16.82 -9.61 10.78
C CYS A 49 17.50 -9.35 9.44
N ILE A 50 17.25 -8.22 8.78
CA ILE A 50 17.76 -7.91 7.43
C ILE A 50 19.29 -8.01 7.35
N THR A 51 20.02 -7.50 8.34
CA THR A 51 21.49 -7.53 8.34
C THR A 51 22.06 -8.94 8.24
N ARG A 52 21.33 -9.95 8.72
CA ARG A 52 21.73 -11.36 8.65
C ARG A 52 21.17 -12.09 7.45
N SER A 53 19.94 -11.76 7.02
CA SER A 53 19.27 -12.43 5.89
C SER A 53 19.66 -11.87 4.54
N ILE A 54 19.82 -10.54 4.43
CA ILE A 54 20.05 -9.85 3.16
C ILE A 54 21.39 -9.11 3.16
N GLY A 55 21.84 -8.60 4.31
CA GLY A 55 23.12 -7.91 4.47
C GLY A 55 23.03 -6.49 5.01
N TYR A 56 24.17 -5.91 5.44
CA TYR A 56 24.25 -4.57 6.00
C TYR A 56 23.99 -3.48 4.96
N ASP A 57 24.49 -3.65 3.73
CA ASP A 57 24.33 -2.66 2.67
C ASP A 57 22.83 -2.47 2.32
N GLU A 58 22.08 -3.55 2.25
CA GLU A 58 20.64 -3.51 2.01
C GLU A 58 19.88 -2.93 3.20
N TYR A 59 20.29 -3.25 4.42
CA TYR A 59 19.72 -2.64 5.63
C TYR A 59 19.88 -1.12 5.61
N ASP A 60 21.09 -0.61 5.36
CA ASP A 60 21.39 0.83 5.32
C ASP A 60 20.63 1.53 4.20
N LYS A 61 20.50 0.87 3.03
CA LYS A 61 19.71 1.35 1.90
C LYS A 61 18.21 1.49 2.28
N TYR A 62 17.62 0.45 2.87
CA TYR A 62 16.21 0.48 3.25
C TYR A 62 15.93 1.40 4.45
N LEU A 63 16.88 1.56 5.35
CA LEU A 63 16.83 2.53 6.44
C LEU A 63 16.92 3.97 5.92
N SER A 64 17.79 4.23 4.94
CA SER A 64 17.88 5.52 4.24
C SER A 64 16.61 5.81 3.43
N GLY A 65 15.99 4.77 2.88
CA GLY A 65 14.73 4.79 2.15
C GLY A 65 14.83 5.39 0.74
N TYR A 66 13.67 5.47 0.10
CA TYR A 66 13.48 5.88 -1.30
C TYR A 66 12.73 7.22 -1.37
N PRO A 67 13.44 8.37 -1.44
CA PRO A 67 12.80 9.69 -1.43
C PRO A 67 11.92 9.97 -2.65
N GLU A 68 12.15 9.27 -3.76
CA GLU A 68 11.37 9.35 -4.99
C GLU A 68 9.97 8.76 -4.84
N ILE A 69 9.82 7.74 -3.98
CA ILE A 69 8.56 7.05 -3.71
C ILE A 69 8.07 7.45 -2.32
N GLN A 70 6.87 7.98 -2.25
CA GLN A 70 6.29 8.44 -0.98
C GLN A 70 5.09 7.59 -0.59
N ILE A 71 4.92 7.36 0.71
CA ILE A 71 3.86 6.54 1.29
C ILE A 71 3.09 7.28 2.38
N ALA A 72 1.77 7.13 2.38
CA ALA A 72 0.92 7.34 3.55
C ALA A 72 0.41 5.98 4.02
N TYR A 73 0.49 5.72 5.33
CA TYR A 73 0.14 4.41 5.88
C TYR A 73 -0.62 4.51 7.20
N ASP A 74 -1.48 3.52 7.42
CA ASP A 74 -2.13 3.23 8.71
C ASP A 74 -2.25 1.71 8.84
N CYS A 75 -1.49 1.14 9.76
CA CYS A 75 -1.37 -0.29 10.04
C CYS A 75 -2.25 -0.65 11.23
N TRP A 76 -3.25 -1.47 10.98
CA TRP A 76 -4.24 -1.88 11.97
C TRP A 76 -4.04 -3.34 12.39
N THR A 77 -4.64 -3.71 13.51
CA THR A 77 -4.84 -5.10 13.89
C THR A 77 -6.24 -5.31 14.45
N LYS A 78 -6.73 -6.51 14.25
CA LYS A 78 -7.92 -7.03 14.88
C LYS A 78 -7.49 -7.86 16.08
N ASP A 79 -8.14 -7.65 17.20
CA ASP A 79 -7.94 -8.42 18.42
C ASP A 79 -9.29 -8.81 19.03
N GLN A 80 -9.28 -9.58 20.06
CA GLN A 80 -10.47 -10.05 20.72
C GLN A 80 -10.44 -9.60 22.19
N ASP A 81 -11.51 -8.92 22.60
CA ASP A 81 -11.69 -8.55 24.00
C ASP A 81 -11.78 -9.82 24.86
N PRO A 82 -10.88 -10.01 25.84
CA PRO A 82 -10.79 -11.24 26.61
C PRO A 82 -12.01 -11.49 27.52
N GLN A 83 -12.80 -10.45 27.81
CA GLN A 83 -13.99 -10.56 28.67
C GLN A 83 -15.27 -10.80 27.88
N THR A 84 -15.41 -10.11 26.73
CA THR A 84 -16.63 -10.15 25.92
C THR A 84 -16.53 -11.05 24.71
N LEU A 85 -15.32 -11.48 24.35
CA LEU A 85 -14.95 -12.24 23.15
C LEU A 85 -15.37 -11.51 21.85
N LYS A 86 -15.64 -10.22 21.91
CA LYS A 86 -15.97 -9.43 20.73
C LYS A 86 -14.72 -8.92 20.05
N PRO A 87 -14.68 -8.95 18.72
CA PRO A 87 -13.56 -8.38 17.99
C PRO A 87 -13.52 -6.85 18.14
N PHE A 88 -12.31 -6.31 18.25
CA PHE A 88 -12.06 -4.88 18.18
C PHE A 88 -10.85 -4.60 17.29
N PHE A 89 -10.73 -3.36 16.82
CA PHE A 89 -9.71 -2.95 15.86
C PHE A 89 -9.01 -1.70 16.36
N TYR A 90 -7.68 -1.68 16.27
CA TYR A 90 -6.89 -0.51 16.62
C TYR A 90 -5.72 -0.31 15.66
N SER A 91 -5.33 0.95 15.46
CA SER A 91 -4.15 1.31 14.68
C SER A 91 -2.90 1.07 15.52
N GLN A 92 -1.96 0.31 14.99
CA GLN A 92 -0.69 -0.01 15.63
C GLN A 92 0.39 0.99 15.28
N ASN A 93 0.48 1.36 14.00
CA ASN A 93 1.51 2.24 13.49
C ASN A 93 0.99 3.08 12.34
N LYS A 94 1.24 4.39 12.40
CA LYS A 94 0.93 5.36 11.35
C LYS A 94 1.76 6.61 11.54
N ARG A 95 1.89 7.41 10.49
CA ARG A 95 2.42 8.76 10.68
C ARG A 95 1.45 9.63 11.48
N GLN A 96 1.97 10.32 12.49
CA GLN A 96 1.15 11.16 13.38
C GLN A 96 0.55 12.38 12.66
N ASP A 97 1.27 12.92 11.67
CA ASP A 97 0.79 14.03 10.83
C ASP A 97 -0.16 13.57 9.71
N GLY A 98 -0.30 12.25 9.52
CA GLY A 98 -1.13 11.65 8.46
C GLY A 98 -0.66 11.96 7.04
N GLY A 99 0.53 12.55 6.87
CA GLY A 99 1.09 12.95 5.58
C GLY A 99 1.79 11.83 4.83
N PHE A 100 2.29 12.17 3.64
CA PHE A 100 3.19 11.30 2.87
C PHE A 100 4.64 11.49 3.30
N TYR A 101 5.41 10.41 3.28
CA TYR A 101 6.83 10.40 3.57
C TYR A 101 7.55 9.40 2.67
N LYS A 102 8.86 9.50 2.54
CA LYS A 102 9.63 8.50 1.77
C LYS A 102 9.37 7.09 2.27
N VAL A 103 9.37 6.13 1.36
CA VAL A 103 9.33 4.71 1.75
C VAL A 103 10.63 4.34 2.41
N MET A 104 10.56 3.73 3.61
CA MET A 104 11.70 3.28 4.39
C MET A 104 11.29 2.22 5.41
N LEU A 105 12.25 1.59 6.10
CA LEU A 105 11.97 0.69 7.22
C LEU A 105 11.15 1.38 8.31
N GLY A 106 10.37 0.62 9.06
CA GLY A 106 9.56 1.12 10.17
C GLY A 106 8.12 1.49 9.79
N GLN A 107 7.67 1.13 8.59
CA GLN A 107 6.31 1.43 8.10
C GLN A 107 5.38 0.20 8.13
N GLY A 108 5.75 -0.85 8.86
CA GLY A 108 4.94 -2.03 9.18
C GLY A 108 4.08 -1.86 10.43
N ASN A 109 3.79 -2.97 11.13
CA ASN A 109 2.92 -2.96 12.32
C ASN A 109 3.53 -2.23 13.54
N TYR A 110 4.84 -2.01 13.56
CA TYR A 110 5.57 -1.19 14.54
C TYR A 110 6.80 -0.55 13.89
N GLU A 111 7.50 0.35 14.60
CA GLU A 111 8.63 1.12 14.07
C GLU A 111 9.84 0.26 13.62
N GLY A 112 9.95 -0.98 14.09
CA GLY A 112 10.98 -1.94 13.66
C GLY A 112 10.53 -2.89 12.56
N ALA A 113 9.32 -2.73 12.02
CA ALA A 113 8.75 -3.63 11.04
C ALA A 113 8.56 -2.96 9.67
N PHE A 114 8.44 -3.76 8.63
CA PHE A 114 8.16 -3.30 7.27
C PHE A 114 7.34 -4.33 6.50
N GLY A 115 6.73 -3.89 5.43
CA GLY A 115 5.89 -4.70 4.54
C GLY A 115 6.36 -4.63 3.09
N PRO A 116 5.47 -4.98 2.13
CA PRO A 116 5.81 -5.05 0.72
C PRO A 116 6.18 -3.69 0.10
N GLU A 117 5.91 -2.57 0.78
CA GLU A 117 6.26 -1.23 0.30
C GLU A 117 7.74 -1.07 -0.01
N ILE A 118 8.63 -1.74 0.74
CA ILE A 118 10.08 -1.69 0.50
C ILE A 118 10.43 -2.28 -0.86
N GLY A 119 9.92 -3.47 -1.17
CA GLY A 119 10.17 -4.12 -2.44
C GLY A 119 9.53 -3.42 -3.62
N ILE A 120 8.33 -2.82 -3.43
CA ILE A 120 7.69 -1.98 -4.46
C ILE A 120 8.59 -0.78 -4.76
N ALA A 121 9.03 -0.06 -3.72
CA ALA A 121 9.87 1.12 -3.89
C ALA A 121 11.21 0.77 -4.54
N GLU A 122 11.86 -0.30 -4.11
CA GLU A 122 13.12 -0.76 -4.69
C GLU A 122 13.00 -1.08 -6.19
N ALA A 123 11.91 -1.70 -6.59
CA ALA A 123 11.71 -2.07 -7.99
C ALA A 123 11.32 -0.88 -8.89
N THR A 124 10.70 0.18 -8.31
CA THR A 124 10.09 1.25 -9.11
C THR A 124 10.82 2.59 -9.07
N HIS A 125 11.69 2.85 -8.06
CA HIS A 125 12.25 4.19 -7.83
C HIS A 125 13.10 4.73 -8.99
N GLU A 126 13.75 3.86 -9.77
CA GLU A 126 14.58 4.27 -10.92
C GLU A 126 13.83 4.12 -12.25
N ASN A 127 12.86 3.21 -12.32
CA ASN A 127 12.29 2.76 -13.60
C ASN A 127 10.89 3.30 -13.87
N HIS A 128 10.16 3.74 -12.82
CA HIS A 128 8.81 4.24 -13.00
C HIS A 128 8.81 5.64 -13.65
N ALA A 129 8.07 5.79 -14.74
CA ALA A 129 7.94 7.07 -15.43
C ALA A 129 7.03 8.02 -14.65
N GLY A 130 7.60 9.03 -14.01
CA GLY A 130 6.84 10.03 -13.26
C GLY A 130 6.94 9.84 -11.75
N LYS A 131 6.03 10.48 -11.00
CA LYS A 131 5.95 10.33 -9.55
C LYS A 131 5.00 9.22 -9.16
N LEU A 132 5.44 8.37 -8.24
CA LEU A 132 4.66 7.29 -7.67
C LEU A 132 4.43 7.54 -6.18
N PHE A 133 3.18 7.34 -5.75
CA PHE A 133 2.78 7.37 -4.35
C PHE A 133 2.18 6.02 -3.94
N LEU A 134 2.44 5.63 -2.71
CA LEU A 134 1.84 4.44 -2.10
C LEU A 134 0.83 4.88 -1.04
N ILE A 135 -0.33 4.21 -1.00
CA ILE A 135 -1.32 4.37 0.08
C ILE A 135 -1.51 2.99 0.70
N LYS A 136 -1.02 2.80 1.93
CA LYS A 136 -1.12 1.53 2.64
C LYS A 136 -2.12 1.60 3.79
N TYR A 137 -3.15 0.74 3.75
CA TYR A 137 -4.09 0.53 4.84
C TYR A 137 -4.40 -0.96 4.94
N ALA A 138 -3.87 -1.60 5.94
CA ALA A 138 -4.00 -3.04 6.11
C ALA A 138 -4.29 -3.39 7.59
N CYS A 139 -4.90 -4.56 7.83
CA CYS A 139 -5.32 -4.96 9.17
C CYS A 139 -4.91 -6.41 9.47
N GLY A 140 -3.98 -6.58 10.40
CA GLY A 140 -3.57 -7.89 10.90
C GLY A 140 -4.74 -8.67 11.51
N ALA A 141 -4.69 -10.00 11.42
CA ALA A 141 -5.71 -10.92 11.93
C ALA A 141 -7.13 -10.73 11.37
N SER A 142 -7.27 -9.99 10.26
CA SER A 142 -8.57 -9.81 9.59
C SER A 142 -8.88 -10.92 8.59
N ASN A 143 -10.17 -11.10 8.28
CA ASN A 143 -10.64 -12.01 7.25
C ASN A 143 -11.47 -11.25 6.20
N LEU A 144 -11.55 -11.80 5.00
CA LEU A 144 -12.29 -11.16 3.91
C LEU A 144 -13.79 -11.19 4.17
N LYS A 145 -14.32 -12.32 4.64
CA LYS A 145 -15.75 -12.56 4.84
C LYS A 145 -16.41 -11.54 5.75
N ASP A 146 -15.85 -11.28 6.93
CA ASP A 146 -16.47 -10.46 7.96
C ASP A 146 -15.97 -9.01 7.96
N ASP A 147 -14.68 -8.81 7.59
CA ASP A 147 -14.03 -7.53 7.81
C ASP A 147 -13.93 -6.66 6.56
N TRP A 148 -13.95 -7.25 5.34
CA TRP A 148 -13.65 -6.50 4.11
C TRP A 148 -14.70 -6.60 3.01
N SER A 149 -15.38 -7.75 2.82
CA SER A 149 -16.12 -8.01 1.58
C SER A 149 -17.36 -7.13 1.38
N LYS A 150 -18.00 -6.71 2.46
CA LYS A 150 -19.27 -5.96 2.44
C LYS A 150 -19.05 -4.48 2.74
N LYS A 151 -19.86 -3.60 2.16
CA LYS A 151 -19.77 -2.13 2.38
C LYS A 151 -19.98 -1.71 3.84
N ASP A 152 -20.69 -2.48 4.62
CA ASP A 152 -20.92 -2.29 6.06
C ASP A 152 -19.92 -3.04 6.97
N SER A 153 -18.94 -3.73 6.39
CA SER A 153 -17.90 -4.42 7.15
C SER A 153 -16.99 -3.43 7.89
N PRO A 154 -16.45 -3.82 9.07
CA PRO A 154 -15.71 -2.90 9.94
C PRO A 154 -14.51 -2.22 9.30
N MET A 155 -13.78 -2.92 8.41
CA MET A 155 -12.59 -2.37 7.76
C MET A 155 -12.90 -1.68 6.44
N TYR A 156 -13.92 -2.11 5.69
CA TYR A 156 -14.24 -1.58 4.37
C TYR A 156 -14.43 -0.05 4.37
N GLY A 157 -15.35 0.45 5.19
CA GLY A 157 -15.65 1.90 5.24
C GLY A 157 -14.44 2.74 5.69
N ARG A 158 -13.64 2.23 6.63
CA ARG A 158 -12.40 2.90 7.10
C ARG A 158 -11.36 2.94 6.00
N PHE A 159 -11.16 1.83 5.29
CA PHE A 159 -10.23 1.72 4.17
C PHE A 159 -10.61 2.69 3.04
N VAL A 160 -11.86 2.65 2.58
CA VAL A 160 -12.36 3.54 1.53
C VAL A 160 -12.17 5.02 1.91
N LYS A 161 -12.52 5.36 3.16
CA LYS A 161 -12.30 6.72 3.66
C LYS A 161 -10.84 7.10 3.65
N PHE A 162 -9.95 6.24 4.16
CA PHE A 162 -8.53 6.51 4.21
C PHE A 162 -7.95 6.76 2.81
N VAL A 163 -8.25 5.91 1.83
CA VAL A 163 -7.79 6.10 0.45
C VAL A 163 -8.30 7.43 -0.11
N LYS A 164 -9.60 7.73 0.02
CA LYS A 164 -10.18 8.99 -0.46
C LYS A 164 -9.54 10.23 0.19
N ASP A 165 -9.30 10.19 1.51
CA ASP A 165 -8.62 11.28 2.23
C ASP A 165 -7.18 11.49 1.71
N LYS A 166 -6.44 10.41 1.43
CA LYS A 166 -5.06 10.53 0.90
C LYS A 166 -5.03 10.98 -0.55
N MET A 167 -5.96 10.55 -1.36
CA MET A 167 -6.12 11.08 -2.73
C MET A 167 -6.46 12.57 -2.71
N GLN A 168 -7.30 13.03 -1.78
CA GLN A 168 -7.59 14.45 -1.61
C GLN A 168 -6.35 15.23 -1.14
N LEU A 169 -5.59 14.68 -0.18
CA LEU A 169 -4.35 15.29 0.29
C LEU A 169 -3.35 15.50 -0.87
N LEU A 170 -3.21 14.54 -1.78
CA LEU A 170 -2.37 14.70 -2.98
C LEU A 170 -2.87 15.83 -3.89
N LYS A 171 -4.19 15.99 -4.06
CA LYS A 171 -4.77 17.12 -4.80
C LYS A 171 -4.45 18.45 -4.12
N ASP A 172 -4.56 18.53 -2.80
CA ASP A 172 -4.24 19.72 -2.00
C ASP A 172 -2.75 20.08 -2.08
N MET A 173 -1.87 19.09 -2.31
CA MET A 173 -0.44 19.27 -2.59
C MET A 173 -0.15 19.70 -4.04
N GLY A 174 -1.16 19.89 -4.89
CA GLY A 174 -1.03 20.33 -6.28
C GLY A 174 -0.76 19.19 -7.28
N TYR A 175 -1.11 17.95 -6.93
CA TYR A 175 -1.03 16.80 -7.84
C TYR A 175 -2.39 16.46 -8.47
N VAL A 176 -2.35 15.70 -9.58
CA VAL A 176 -3.51 15.02 -10.17
C VAL A 176 -3.31 13.51 -9.99
N PRO A 177 -3.70 12.97 -8.81
CA PRO A 177 -3.45 11.56 -8.51
C PRO A 177 -4.43 10.64 -9.23
N THR A 178 -3.93 9.50 -9.72
CA THR A 178 -4.74 8.45 -10.32
C THR A 178 -4.36 7.10 -9.70
N ILE A 179 -5.34 6.35 -9.19
CA ILE A 179 -5.12 4.97 -8.73
C ILE A 179 -4.82 4.11 -9.96
N LYS A 180 -3.65 3.48 -9.97
CA LYS A 180 -3.15 2.65 -11.08
C LYS A 180 -3.15 1.16 -10.76
N ALA A 181 -3.10 0.79 -9.48
CA ALA A 181 -3.20 -0.59 -9.05
C ALA A 181 -3.59 -0.70 -7.57
N MET A 182 -4.13 -1.85 -7.20
CA MET A 182 -4.28 -2.26 -5.81
C MET A 182 -3.56 -3.59 -5.60
N CYS A 183 -2.62 -3.62 -4.65
CA CYS A 183 -1.91 -4.80 -4.18
C CYS A 183 -2.61 -5.35 -2.94
N TRP A 184 -3.00 -6.62 -2.99
CA TRP A 184 -3.76 -7.30 -1.94
C TRP A 184 -2.99 -8.50 -1.41
N MET A 185 -2.76 -8.55 -0.09
CA MET A 185 -2.14 -9.68 0.58
C MET A 185 -2.98 -10.08 1.80
N GLN A 186 -3.87 -11.05 1.60
CA GLN A 186 -4.82 -11.55 2.61
C GLN A 186 -5.31 -12.93 2.18
N GLY A 187 -5.83 -13.72 3.09
CA GLY A 187 -6.42 -15.04 2.83
C GLY A 187 -6.19 -16.02 3.97
N GLU A 188 -5.15 -15.78 4.77
CA GLU A 188 -4.82 -16.63 5.93
C GLU A 188 -5.98 -16.65 6.93
N GLY A 189 -6.63 -15.48 7.15
CA GLY A 189 -7.80 -15.35 8.02
C GLY A 189 -9.07 -16.00 7.47
N ASP A 190 -9.08 -16.43 6.22
CA ASP A 190 -10.18 -17.18 5.60
C ASP A 190 -9.84 -18.64 5.31
N SER A 191 -8.63 -19.11 5.64
CA SER A 191 -8.20 -20.49 5.47
C SER A 191 -8.71 -21.41 6.58
N TYR A 192 -10.02 -21.32 6.87
CA TYR A 192 -10.71 -22.10 7.89
C TYR A 192 -12.05 -22.59 7.38
N GLU A 193 -12.57 -23.67 8.00
CA GLU A 193 -13.90 -24.21 7.70
C GLU A 193 -14.99 -23.12 7.90
N GLY A 194 -15.88 -23.01 6.91
CA GLY A 194 -16.95 -22.01 6.89
C GLY A 194 -16.53 -20.64 6.33
N TYR A 195 -15.25 -20.48 5.95
CA TYR A 195 -14.72 -19.23 5.36
C TYR A 195 -14.19 -19.46 3.94
N TYR A 196 -13.31 -20.44 3.71
CA TYR A 196 -12.68 -20.65 2.41
C TYR A 196 -13.68 -20.94 1.29
N GLN A 197 -14.81 -21.56 1.60
CA GLN A 197 -15.85 -21.89 0.63
C GLN A 197 -16.46 -20.66 -0.05
N GLU A 198 -16.52 -19.53 0.67
CA GLU A 198 -17.08 -18.27 0.18
C GLU A 198 -16.00 -17.30 -0.32
N TYR A 199 -14.72 -17.66 -0.25
CA TYR A 199 -13.61 -16.74 -0.50
C TYR A 199 -13.67 -16.12 -1.91
N TYR A 200 -13.95 -16.92 -2.93
CA TYR A 200 -14.10 -16.44 -4.30
C TYR A 200 -15.23 -15.39 -4.46
N ASP A 201 -16.41 -15.68 -3.94
CA ASP A 201 -17.56 -14.78 -4.05
C ASP A 201 -17.36 -13.50 -3.24
N ASN A 202 -16.75 -13.60 -2.06
CA ASN A 202 -16.37 -12.47 -1.24
C ASN A 202 -15.30 -11.60 -1.92
N THR A 203 -14.34 -12.19 -2.64
CA THR A 203 -13.35 -11.46 -3.44
C THR A 203 -14.02 -10.68 -4.56
N LYS A 204 -14.93 -11.31 -5.31
CA LYS A 204 -15.70 -10.63 -6.37
C LYS A 204 -16.48 -9.45 -5.84
N GLN A 205 -17.18 -9.63 -4.73
CA GLN A 205 -17.94 -8.57 -4.08
C GLN A 205 -17.05 -7.42 -3.62
N PHE A 206 -15.94 -7.75 -2.96
CA PHE A 206 -14.99 -6.77 -2.45
C PHE A 206 -14.39 -5.92 -3.57
N VAL A 207 -13.82 -6.56 -4.59
CA VAL A 207 -13.18 -5.86 -5.70
C VAL A 207 -14.19 -5.09 -6.53
N GLY A 208 -15.39 -5.64 -6.77
CA GLY A 208 -16.47 -4.94 -7.45
C GLY A 208 -16.91 -3.67 -6.71
N ASN A 209 -17.08 -3.76 -5.39
CA ASN A 209 -17.39 -2.59 -4.56
C ASN A 209 -16.28 -1.53 -4.62
N LEU A 210 -15.02 -1.93 -4.57
CA LEU A 210 -13.90 -0.99 -4.61
C LEU A 210 -13.74 -0.31 -5.98
N ARG A 211 -13.93 -1.04 -7.08
CA ARG A 211 -13.92 -0.47 -8.43
C ARG A 211 -15.03 0.56 -8.62
N GLU A 212 -16.22 0.32 -8.05
CA GLU A 212 -17.30 1.31 -8.01
C GLU A 212 -16.90 2.56 -7.19
N GLU A 213 -16.40 2.36 -5.95
CA GLU A 213 -16.03 3.44 -5.02
C GLU A 213 -14.88 4.32 -5.51
N PHE A 214 -13.93 3.74 -6.23
CA PHE A 214 -12.73 4.43 -6.70
C PHE A 214 -12.75 4.73 -8.20
N LYS A 215 -13.87 4.54 -8.89
CA LYS A 215 -13.99 4.72 -10.34
C LYS A 215 -13.42 6.04 -10.83
N GLU A 216 -13.84 7.15 -10.24
CA GLU A 216 -13.34 8.49 -10.61
C GLU A 216 -11.86 8.67 -10.27
N LEU A 217 -11.40 8.11 -9.14
CA LEU A 217 -10.03 8.16 -8.69
C LEU A 217 -9.08 7.32 -9.56
N ALA A 218 -9.62 6.36 -10.29
CA ALA A 218 -8.90 5.53 -11.25
C ALA A 218 -9.07 6.00 -12.71
N GLY A 219 -9.52 7.24 -12.92
CA GLY A 219 -9.70 7.82 -14.26
C GLY A 219 -10.85 7.18 -15.06
N ASN A 220 -11.90 6.75 -14.39
CA ASN A 220 -13.09 6.07 -14.93
C ASN A 220 -12.79 4.72 -15.60
N LYS A 221 -11.74 4.03 -15.15
CA LYS A 221 -11.35 2.68 -15.57
C LYS A 221 -11.31 1.75 -14.38
N ASP A 222 -11.42 0.45 -14.63
CA ASP A 222 -11.12 -0.56 -13.63
C ASP A 222 -9.60 -0.60 -13.43
N PHE A 223 -9.18 -0.39 -12.18
CA PHE A 223 -7.77 -0.53 -11.82
C PHE A 223 -7.39 -2.01 -11.70
N PRO A 224 -6.13 -2.36 -11.98
CA PRO A 224 -5.58 -3.69 -11.73
C PRO A 224 -5.70 -4.07 -10.25
N PHE A 225 -6.22 -5.26 -9.99
CA PHE A 225 -6.22 -5.90 -8.68
C PHE A 225 -5.18 -7.02 -8.68
N ILE A 226 -4.11 -6.85 -7.91
CA ILE A 226 -2.98 -7.78 -7.86
C ILE A 226 -3.05 -8.51 -6.53
N ASP A 227 -3.44 -9.77 -6.57
CA ASP A 227 -3.71 -10.61 -5.41
C ASP A 227 -2.58 -11.62 -5.19
N ALA A 228 -1.89 -11.53 -4.05
CA ALA A 228 -0.85 -12.48 -3.69
C ALA A 228 -1.44 -13.68 -2.94
N GLY A 229 -1.04 -14.89 -3.33
CA GLY A 229 -1.37 -16.13 -2.66
C GLY A 229 -0.88 -16.17 -1.22
N ILE A 230 -1.52 -16.98 -0.39
CA ILE A 230 -1.04 -17.30 0.95
C ILE A 230 -0.09 -18.49 0.90
N ASN A 231 0.82 -18.56 1.87
CA ASN A 231 1.83 -19.62 1.90
C ASN A 231 1.28 -20.94 2.52
N ASN A 232 2.08 -22.00 2.42
CA ASN A 232 1.80 -23.33 2.97
C ASN A 232 2.56 -23.58 4.28
N SER A 233 2.69 -22.59 5.10
CA SER A 233 3.46 -22.60 6.34
C SER A 233 3.00 -23.70 7.30
N LYS A 234 3.97 -24.22 8.05
CA LYS A 234 3.73 -25.24 9.07
C LYS A 234 4.15 -24.71 10.43
N ASP A 235 3.36 -25.05 11.44
CA ASP A 235 3.70 -24.82 12.83
C ASP A 235 5.01 -25.54 13.18
N PRO A 236 6.03 -24.85 13.68
CA PRO A 236 7.35 -25.44 13.92
C PRO A 236 7.34 -26.55 14.99
N SER A 237 6.35 -26.54 15.88
CA SER A 237 6.27 -27.49 16.99
C SER A 237 5.52 -28.76 16.62
N SER A 238 4.47 -28.67 15.84
CA SER A 238 3.60 -29.78 15.48
C SER A 238 3.79 -30.29 14.05
N GLY A 239 4.37 -29.48 13.16
CA GLY A 239 4.46 -29.76 11.71
C GLY A 239 3.12 -29.66 10.97
N ALA A 240 2.04 -29.25 11.65
CA ALA A 240 0.74 -29.08 11.05
C ALA A 240 0.71 -27.79 10.19
N LEU A 241 -0.10 -27.78 9.12
CA LEU A 241 -0.36 -26.57 8.36
C LEU A 241 -0.99 -25.49 9.25
N LEU A 242 -0.46 -24.27 9.20
CA LEU A 242 -1.08 -23.12 9.84
C LEU A 242 -2.36 -22.69 9.12
N TRP A 243 -2.31 -22.72 7.81
CA TRP A 243 -3.43 -22.33 6.93
C TRP A 243 -3.99 -23.57 6.27
N GLN A 244 -4.92 -24.23 6.95
CA GLN A 244 -5.38 -25.57 6.61
C GLN A 244 -5.95 -25.67 5.19
N TYR A 245 -6.61 -24.61 4.71
CA TYR A 245 -7.27 -24.54 3.39
C TYR A 245 -6.57 -23.56 2.46
N TYR A 246 -5.24 -23.47 2.52
CA TYR A 246 -4.47 -22.55 1.69
C TYR A 246 -4.60 -22.86 0.19
N GLU A 247 -4.74 -24.12 -0.18
CA GLU A 247 -4.90 -24.54 -1.59
C GLU A 247 -6.21 -24.01 -2.15
N GLU A 248 -7.30 -24.16 -1.40
CA GLU A 248 -8.64 -23.70 -1.81
C GLU A 248 -8.70 -22.17 -1.89
N VAL A 249 -8.12 -21.47 -0.93
CA VAL A 249 -8.02 -20.00 -0.97
C VAL A 249 -7.20 -19.54 -2.18
N ASN A 250 -6.03 -20.15 -2.42
CA ASN A 250 -5.19 -19.79 -3.57
C ASN A 250 -5.86 -20.17 -4.91
N ALA A 251 -6.59 -21.29 -4.96
CA ALA A 251 -7.39 -21.65 -6.15
C ALA A 251 -8.52 -20.64 -6.41
N ALA A 252 -9.17 -20.12 -5.35
CA ALA A 252 -10.19 -19.07 -5.48
C ALA A 252 -9.60 -17.75 -5.99
N LYS A 253 -8.42 -17.34 -5.49
CA LYS A 253 -7.68 -16.17 -5.97
C LYS A 253 -7.32 -16.31 -7.45
N LYS A 254 -6.73 -17.44 -7.83
CA LYS A 254 -6.38 -17.72 -9.22
C LYS A 254 -7.61 -17.73 -10.12
N LYS A 255 -8.69 -18.37 -9.71
CA LYS A 255 -9.97 -18.38 -10.45
C LYS A 255 -10.48 -16.95 -10.69
N PHE A 256 -10.40 -16.08 -9.69
CA PHE A 256 -10.79 -14.66 -9.83
C PHE A 256 -9.85 -13.90 -10.79
N ALA A 257 -8.55 -14.18 -10.72
CA ALA A 257 -7.59 -13.59 -11.65
C ALA A 257 -7.86 -13.98 -13.11
N ASP A 258 -8.24 -15.22 -13.36
CA ASP A 258 -8.54 -15.75 -14.70
C ASP A 258 -9.82 -15.14 -15.34
N GLU A 259 -10.62 -14.33 -14.59
CA GLU A 259 -11.85 -13.71 -15.12
C GLU A 259 -11.63 -12.43 -15.92
N SER A 260 -10.50 -11.75 -15.75
CA SER A 260 -10.27 -10.44 -16.37
C SER A 260 -8.77 -10.09 -16.43
N ASP A 261 -8.37 -9.46 -17.51
CA ASP A 261 -7.00 -8.93 -17.69
C ASP A 261 -6.64 -7.81 -16.67
N ASN A 262 -7.63 -7.32 -15.92
CA ASN A 262 -7.41 -6.40 -14.80
C ASN A 262 -7.25 -7.11 -13.45
N ASN A 263 -7.21 -8.44 -13.42
CA ASN A 263 -6.98 -9.22 -12.21
C ASN A 263 -5.70 -10.03 -12.35
N PHE A 264 -4.85 -10.02 -11.33
CA PHE A 264 -3.58 -10.73 -11.32
C PHE A 264 -3.48 -11.62 -10.08
N TYR A 265 -2.91 -12.79 -10.27
CA TYR A 265 -2.55 -13.69 -9.17
C TYR A 265 -1.04 -13.88 -9.11
N ILE A 266 -0.46 -13.67 -7.94
CA ILE A 266 0.93 -13.99 -7.65
C ILE A 266 0.98 -15.28 -6.86
N ASP A 267 1.57 -16.33 -7.46
CA ASP A 267 1.84 -17.57 -6.75
C ASP A 267 3.08 -17.43 -5.86
N THR A 268 2.85 -17.11 -4.61
CA THR A 268 3.90 -16.86 -3.62
C THR A 268 4.69 -18.12 -3.27
N ILE A 269 4.05 -19.30 -3.36
CA ILE A 269 4.69 -20.59 -3.12
C ILE A 269 5.63 -20.92 -4.28
N ALA A 270 5.17 -20.82 -5.53
CA ALA A 270 6.01 -21.02 -6.71
C ALA A 270 7.15 -19.98 -6.80
N ALA A 271 6.92 -18.76 -6.31
CA ALA A 271 7.95 -17.72 -6.20
C ALA A 271 8.96 -17.97 -5.08
N GLY A 272 8.77 -19.01 -4.25
CA GLY A 272 9.68 -19.39 -3.19
C GLY A 272 9.68 -18.50 -1.96
N LEU A 273 8.58 -17.76 -1.71
CA LEU A 273 8.46 -16.98 -0.49
C LEU A 273 8.31 -17.89 0.74
N HIS A 274 9.02 -17.58 1.79
CA HIS A 274 9.13 -18.41 2.99
C HIS A 274 8.88 -17.61 4.29
N THR A 275 8.59 -18.34 5.38
CA THR A 275 8.19 -17.82 6.68
C THR A 275 8.91 -18.54 7.84
N ASP A 276 9.90 -19.37 7.54
CA ASP A 276 10.46 -20.36 8.47
C ASP A 276 11.88 -20.05 8.94
N LYS A 277 12.41 -18.87 8.63
CA LYS A 277 13.76 -18.47 8.99
C LYS A 277 13.85 -17.39 10.06
N GLU A 278 12.83 -16.55 10.19
CA GLU A 278 12.85 -15.37 11.06
C GLU A 278 11.68 -15.34 12.07
N PRO A 279 11.91 -14.85 13.31
CA PRO A 279 13.22 -14.55 13.92
C PRO A 279 14.08 -15.80 14.11
N PHE A 280 15.40 -15.69 13.93
CA PHE A 280 16.34 -16.83 13.82
C PHE A 280 16.29 -17.88 14.93
N ASN A 281 15.90 -17.52 16.14
CA ASN A 281 15.85 -18.45 17.25
C ASN A 281 14.48 -19.12 17.43
N LYS A 282 13.43 -18.51 16.86
CA LYS A 282 12.06 -18.98 16.91
C LYS A 282 11.30 -18.39 15.73
N PRO A 283 11.37 -19.03 14.57
CA PRO A 283 10.69 -18.53 13.38
C PRO A 283 9.20 -18.28 13.64
N ASP A 284 8.73 -17.16 13.11
CA ASP A 284 7.32 -16.83 13.06
C ASP A 284 6.74 -17.37 11.75
N ALA A 285 6.29 -18.60 11.77
CA ALA A 285 5.82 -19.28 10.58
C ALA A 285 4.57 -18.65 9.93
N ALA A 286 3.95 -17.65 10.56
CA ALA A 286 2.77 -16.97 10.03
C ALA A 286 3.14 -15.81 9.09
N HIS A 287 4.31 -15.20 9.28
CA HIS A 287 4.70 -13.98 8.57
C HIS A 287 5.92 -14.23 7.69
N TYR A 288 5.95 -13.57 6.52
CA TYR A 288 7.06 -13.66 5.60
C TYR A 288 8.35 -13.15 6.24
N ASP A 289 9.44 -13.87 6.02
CA ASP A 289 10.80 -13.44 6.37
C ASP A 289 11.20 -12.19 5.59
N SER A 290 12.22 -11.46 6.05
CA SER A 290 12.64 -10.16 5.48
C SER A 290 12.88 -10.24 3.98
N GLU A 291 13.63 -11.24 3.50
CA GLU A 291 13.88 -11.46 2.08
C GLU A 291 12.58 -11.68 1.29
N SER A 292 11.70 -12.53 1.81
CA SER A 292 10.43 -12.85 1.18
C SER A 292 9.47 -11.66 1.16
N GLN A 293 9.51 -10.82 2.19
CA GLN A 293 8.67 -9.61 2.24
C GLN A 293 9.12 -8.57 1.21
N VAL A 294 10.44 -8.38 1.03
CA VAL A 294 10.97 -7.54 -0.06
C VAL A 294 10.61 -8.14 -1.41
N GLN A 295 10.78 -9.47 -1.57
CA GLN A 295 10.44 -10.14 -2.83
C GLN A 295 8.95 -10.04 -3.16
N LEU A 296 8.04 -10.13 -2.18
CA LEU A 296 6.62 -9.90 -2.37
C LEU A 296 6.35 -8.50 -2.97
N GLY A 297 7.01 -7.47 -2.45
CA GLY A 297 6.90 -6.13 -2.98
C GLY A 297 7.41 -6.01 -4.43
N LYS A 298 8.52 -6.66 -4.76
CA LYS A 298 9.06 -6.72 -6.14
C LYS A 298 8.09 -7.42 -7.10
N LEU A 299 7.46 -8.49 -6.66
CA LEU A 299 6.45 -9.20 -7.46
C LEU A 299 5.21 -8.34 -7.71
N PHE A 300 4.75 -7.58 -6.72
CA PHE A 300 3.68 -6.59 -6.91
C PHE A 300 4.07 -5.52 -7.94
N ALA A 301 5.27 -4.96 -7.84
CA ALA A 301 5.77 -3.99 -8.80
C ALA A 301 5.87 -4.57 -10.21
N GLN A 302 6.38 -5.80 -10.34
CA GLN A 302 6.49 -6.48 -11.64
C GLN A 302 5.11 -6.69 -12.29
N ALA A 303 4.11 -7.14 -11.54
CA ALA A 303 2.75 -7.30 -12.05
C ALA A 303 2.14 -5.95 -12.46
N PHE A 304 2.37 -4.90 -11.70
CA PHE A 304 1.97 -3.54 -12.02
C PHE A 304 2.60 -3.03 -13.32
N GLU A 305 3.92 -3.16 -13.49
CA GLU A 305 4.62 -2.72 -14.69
C GLU A 305 4.20 -3.54 -15.93
N GLN A 306 3.99 -4.84 -15.80
CA GLN A 306 3.44 -5.67 -16.87
C GLN A 306 2.08 -5.16 -17.35
N PHE A 307 1.22 -4.75 -16.43
CA PHE A 307 -0.07 -4.16 -16.78
C PHE A 307 0.08 -2.82 -17.53
N LEU A 308 1.02 -1.97 -17.12
CA LEU A 308 1.26 -0.69 -17.81
C LEU A 308 1.78 -0.87 -19.24
N MET A 309 2.57 -1.93 -19.48
CA MET A 309 3.15 -2.25 -20.79
C MET A 309 2.18 -3.02 -21.71
N SER A 310 1.12 -3.61 -21.16
CA SER A 310 0.14 -4.36 -21.97
C SER A 310 -0.62 -3.42 -22.92
N PRO A 311 -0.78 -3.79 -24.20
CA PRO A 311 -1.60 -3.01 -25.14
C PRO A 311 -3.02 -2.87 -24.56
N LYS A 312 -3.49 -1.64 -24.41
CA LYS A 312 -4.88 -1.38 -24.01
C LYS A 312 -5.66 -1.15 -25.30
N ASP A 313 -6.49 -2.11 -25.65
CA ASP A 313 -7.47 -1.97 -26.72
C ASP A 313 -8.48 -0.84 -26.46
#